data_eb1c967ed2028d419cb61b0714e677de
#
_entry.id   eb1c967ed2028d419cb61b0714e677de
#
_cell.length_a   1.000
_cell.length_b   1.000
_cell.length_c   1.000
_cell.angle_alpha   90.00
_cell.angle_beta   90.00
_cell.angle_gamma   90.00
#
_symmetry.space_group_name_H-M   'P 1'
#
loop_
_entity.id
_entity.type
_entity.pdbx_description
1 polymer ?
#
loop_
_entity_poly.entity_id
_entity_poly.type
_entity_poly.pdbx_seq_one_letter_code
_entity_poly.pdbx_strand_id
1 'polypeptide(L)'
;MVDSTHSPEVERGIAALNELLGKEAAALLSPEKTRKDEVACFSFPIPADYTGTPRTLRIAFPRNFPLASLRLNVEPSPWLEWPHAMKSGLCLHGFREKPITGTPETVVHDSFSRFGTILNFVVEGSDRAMRDAEFHREITSYWNTQLGVSPQDLLLLERPKSGSELYATSDPRPSRRNQTAWLATSIESLRVHFRRIAGLSAKIRSPAVPGFYVKLQTFPGVRIPVADRLIDWLTPHLSPDDCKKFLAWFSGHGSLANRWIVLELPGPAGSPVYCLDVRSYSKQPDHGRWYGFRTARRWSGKNQPNHVPVLVRGAIINILDRNDILSRDLSGTAVELEKARVVMIGVGSLGSTIAQQLARSGIGEIVLIDPDMLESANLGRHVLGADDLGKWKAIALAEKITRDLPTVKAIPYVDYAEMLLISKPGLFENADLVIVTTADWSSEVALWRKKSAGTRWGLLQAWSEPHTLVGHTLLAPAGEFDARHLFDDSGNFNFRFTEWPKGDGVIAIPACGQSFIPGGASGMANVASMVVQTALRSLTAQLNEQAWISTIYRPQDAAARGGVYKGPLLEKGVQHIVLEREWPTPEGGDA
;
A
#
# COMPACT_ATOMS: atom_id res chain seq x y z
N MET A 1 54.60 -11.04 15.65
CA MET A 1 54.52 -9.75 14.97
C MET A 1 53.85 -10.05 13.65
N VAL A 2 52.55 -9.78 13.52
CA VAL A 2 51.85 -9.87 12.24
C VAL A 2 51.85 -8.44 11.70
N ASP A 3 52.68 -8.22 10.70
CA ASP A 3 52.78 -6.97 9.95
C ASP A 3 51.46 -6.81 9.17
N SER A 4 50.45 -6.19 9.78
CA SER A 4 49.22 -5.82 9.11
C SER A 4 49.40 -4.41 8.57
N THR A 5 50.00 -4.30 7.37
CA THR A 5 49.95 -3.07 6.60
C THR A 5 48.51 -2.83 6.19
N HIS A 6 47.83 -1.87 6.83
CA HIS A 6 46.52 -1.39 6.43
C HIS A 6 46.63 -0.76 5.04
N SER A 7 45.50 -0.69 4.31
CA SER A 7 45.49 0.08 3.05
C SER A 7 45.79 1.56 3.33
N PRO A 8 46.32 2.32 2.37
CA PRO A 8 46.60 3.76 2.53
C PRO A 8 45.37 4.55 2.97
N GLU A 9 44.16 4.14 2.52
CA GLU A 9 42.91 4.77 2.90
C GLU A 9 42.59 4.55 4.39
N VAL A 10 42.79 3.36 4.90
CA VAL A 10 42.59 3.03 6.32
C VAL A 10 43.60 3.76 7.20
N GLU A 11 44.87 3.83 6.80
CA GLU A 11 45.88 4.59 7.53
C GLU A 11 45.54 6.09 7.61
N ARG A 12 45.08 6.69 6.51
CA ARG A 12 44.58 8.08 6.49
C ARG A 12 43.36 8.24 7.39
N GLY A 13 42.42 7.27 7.38
CA GLY A 13 41.26 7.30 8.26
C GLY A 13 41.64 7.21 9.74
N ILE A 14 42.62 6.38 10.10
CA ILE A 14 43.16 6.28 11.48
C ILE A 14 43.88 7.58 11.88
N ALA A 15 44.64 8.18 10.97
CA ALA A 15 45.27 9.48 11.20
C ALA A 15 44.22 10.59 11.45
N ALA A 16 43.16 10.64 10.62
CA ALA A 16 42.04 11.58 10.79
C ALA A 16 41.29 11.36 12.11
N LEU A 17 41.13 10.10 12.53
CA LEU A 17 40.52 9.79 13.84
C LEU A 17 41.36 10.32 14.99
N ASN A 18 42.70 10.13 14.94
CA ASN A 18 43.61 10.64 15.97
C ASN A 18 43.62 12.19 15.99
N GLU A 19 43.61 12.83 14.85
CA GLU A 19 43.55 14.29 14.74
C GLU A 19 42.24 14.83 15.32
N LEU A 20 41.09 14.21 14.99
CA LEU A 20 39.77 14.59 15.48
C LEU A 20 39.66 14.50 17.00
N LEU A 21 40.21 13.44 17.60
CA LEU A 21 40.20 13.22 19.05
C LEU A 21 41.19 14.17 19.78
N GLY A 22 42.27 14.60 19.11
CA GLY A 22 43.34 15.32 19.73
C GLY A 22 44.27 14.43 20.57
N LYS A 23 45.46 14.92 20.95
CA LYS A 23 46.54 14.12 21.56
C LYS A 23 46.12 13.38 22.83
N GLU A 24 45.42 14.06 23.72
CA GLU A 24 45.05 13.47 25.02
C GLU A 24 44.01 12.36 24.86
N ALA A 25 42.93 12.61 24.09
CA ALA A 25 41.89 11.61 23.89
C ALA A 25 42.36 10.46 22.96
N ALA A 26 43.17 10.73 21.94
CA ALA A 26 43.75 9.71 21.08
C ALA A 26 44.62 8.68 21.87
N ALA A 27 45.24 9.11 22.96
CA ALA A 27 46.01 8.22 23.84
C ALA A 27 45.10 7.19 24.58
N LEU A 28 43.79 7.41 24.61
CA LEU A 28 42.81 6.49 25.20
C LEU A 28 42.33 5.43 24.20
N LEU A 29 42.65 5.56 22.91
CA LEU A 29 42.33 4.53 21.92
C LEU A 29 43.10 3.25 22.18
N SER A 30 42.39 2.17 22.34
CA SER A 30 42.97 0.82 22.53
C SER A 30 42.62 -0.06 21.34
N PRO A 31 43.62 -0.66 20.66
CA PRO A 31 43.35 -1.60 19.57
C PRO A 31 42.52 -2.80 20.04
N GLU A 32 41.52 -3.18 19.23
CA GLU A 32 40.69 -4.34 19.48
C GLU A 32 40.76 -5.37 18.35
N LYS A 33 40.32 -6.60 18.65
CA LYS A 33 40.23 -7.68 17.67
C LYS A 33 39.17 -7.33 16.60
N THR A 34 39.61 -7.37 15.34
CA THR A 34 38.74 -7.20 14.18
C THR A 34 37.80 -8.38 13.97
N ARG A 35 36.58 -8.11 13.50
CA ARG A 35 35.64 -9.13 13.02
C ARG A 35 35.93 -9.45 11.54
N LYS A 36 35.21 -10.46 10.97
CA LYS A 36 35.48 -11.00 9.62
C LYS A 36 35.49 -9.93 8.49
N ASP A 37 34.73 -8.87 8.62
CA ASP A 37 34.54 -7.82 7.61
C ASP A 37 35.13 -6.46 8.03
N GLU A 38 36.05 -6.48 9.00
CA GLU A 38 36.74 -5.28 9.50
C GLU A 38 38.24 -5.40 9.21
N VAL A 39 38.89 -4.27 9.02
CA VAL A 39 40.37 -4.19 8.77
C VAL A 39 41.12 -3.55 9.93
N ALA A 40 40.47 -2.65 10.69
CA ALA A 40 40.98 -2.07 11.92
C ALA A 40 39.84 -1.86 12.91
N CYS A 41 40.13 -1.95 14.20
CA CYS A 41 39.17 -1.73 15.26
C CYS A 41 39.82 -1.16 16.50
N PHE A 42 39.13 -0.19 17.14
CA PHE A 42 39.60 0.45 18.37
C PHE A 42 38.43 0.54 19.36
N SER A 43 38.77 0.51 20.65
CA SER A 43 37.88 0.90 21.74
C SER A 43 38.23 2.27 22.28
N PHE A 44 37.24 3.03 22.68
CA PHE A 44 37.40 4.35 23.22
C PHE A 44 36.39 4.58 24.37
N PRO A 45 36.85 5.01 25.58
CA PRO A 45 35.94 5.31 26.68
C PRO A 45 35.09 6.53 26.35
N ILE A 46 33.79 6.47 26.65
CA ILE A 46 32.87 7.59 26.46
C ILE A 46 32.36 8.05 27.82
N PRO A 47 31.86 9.33 27.92
CA PRO A 47 31.27 9.83 29.16
C PRO A 47 30.13 8.94 29.66
N ALA A 48 29.91 8.95 30.98
CA ALA A 48 28.77 8.27 31.56
C ALA A 48 27.47 8.75 30.94
N ASP A 49 26.57 7.82 30.64
CA ASP A 49 25.26 8.13 30.13
C ASP A 49 24.27 8.47 31.26
N TYR A 50 23.06 8.88 30.93
CA TYR A 50 22.02 9.25 31.89
C TYR A 50 21.58 8.08 32.79
N THR A 51 21.94 6.84 32.47
CA THR A 51 21.66 5.66 33.30
C THR A 51 22.78 5.40 34.33
N GLY A 52 23.89 6.15 34.23
CA GLY A 52 25.10 5.92 35.03
C GLY A 52 25.87 4.67 34.62
N THR A 53 25.55 4.03 33.51
CA THR A 53 26.23 2.83 33.02
C THR A 53 27.55 3.21 32.34
N PRO A 54 28.70 2.68 32.80
CA PRO A 54 29.95 2.85 32.07
C PRO A 54 29.91 2.19 30.71
N ARG A 55 30.30 2.92 29.68
CA ARG A 55 30.26 2.41 28.30
C ARG A 55 31.51 2.75 27.55
N THR A 56 31.78 1.95 26.51
CA THR A 56 32.93 2.08 25.62
C THR A 56 32.42 2.13 24.19
N LEU A 57 32.95 3.04 23.39
CA LEU A 57 32.70 3.12 21.96
C LEU A 57 33.68 2.18 21.23
N ARG A 58 33.15 1.25 20.48
CA ARG A 58 33.91 0.40 19.56
C ARG A 58 33.86 1.03 18.18
N ILE A 59 34.99 1.36 17.61
CA ILE A 59 35.17 2.06 16.32
C ILE A 59 35.81 1.08 15.35
N ALA A 60 35.07 0.62 14.34
CA ALA A 60 35.56 -0.34 13.38
C ALA A 60 35.59 0.21 11.96
N PHE A 61 36.70 0.00 11.29
CA PHE A 61 36.89 0.32 9.88
C PHE A 61 36.49 -0.92 9.04
N PRO A 62 35.41 -0.83 8.23
CA PRO A 62 35.00 -1.93 7.38
C PRO A 62 35.98 -2.14 6.22
N ARG A 63 36.00 -3.35 5.62
CA ARG A 63 36.90 -3.67 4.50
C ARG A 63 36.76 -2.74 3.29
N ASN A 64 35.57 -2.19 3.06
CA ASN A 64 35.28 -1.27 1.96
C ASN A 64 35.34 0.20 2.37
N PHE A 65 35.99 0.51 3.49
CA PHE A 65 36.28 1.89 3.86
C PHE A 65 37.23 2.52 2.81
N PRO A 66 37.00 3.78 2.37
CA PRO A 66 36.02 4.77 2.80
C PRO A 66 34.69 4.75 2.03
N LEU A 67 34.42 3.72 1.22
CA LEU A 67 33.16 3.59 0.50
C LEU A 67 31.97 3.27 1.44
N ALA A 68 32.26 2.78 2.64
CA ALA A 68 31.30 2.64 3.72
C ALA A 68 31.76 3.44 4.95
N SER A 69 30.78 3.94 5.71
CA SER A 69 31.01 4.65 6.98
C SER A 69 31.66 3.76 8.03
N LEU A 70 32.27 4.39 9.05
CA LEU A 70 32.68 3.66 10.24
C LEU A 70 31.51 2.94 10.89
N ARG A 71 31.79 1.77 11.49
CA ARG A 71 30.84 1.09 12.35
C ARG A 71 31.10 1.48 13.78
N LEU A 72 30.18 2.26 14.35
CA LEU A 72 30.24 2.70 15.73
C LEU A 72 29.27 1.86 16.56
N ASN A 73 29.80 1.12 17.53
CA ASN A 73 29.03 0.33 18.48
C ASN A 73 29.37 0.75 19.90
N VAL A 74 28.38 0.73 20.77
CA VAL A 74 28.56 1.04 22.19
C VAL A 74 28.42 -0.25 22.99
N GLU A 75 29.34 -0.49 23.89
CA GLU A 75 29.39 -1.68 24.75
C GLU A 75 29.46 -1.30 26.25
N PRO A 76 28.60 -1.89 27.11
CA PRO A 76 27.49 -2.78 26.79
C PRO A 76 26.42 -2.10 25.92
N SER A 77 25.70 -2.87 25.08
CA SER A 77 24.77 -2.33 24.10
C SER A 77 23.66 -1.49 24.75
N PRO A 78 23.47 -0.23 24.34
CA PRO A 78 22.43 0.64 24.84
C PRO A 78 21.08 0.46 24.11
N TRP A 79 20.84 -0.69 23.49
CA TRP A 79 19.62 -0.96 22.76
C TRP A 79 18.38 -0.76 23.63
N LEU A 80 17.42 0.04 23.15
CA LEU A 80 16.24 0.52 23.85
C LEU A 80 16.51 1.45 25.09
N GLU A 81 17.75 1.91 25.20
CA GLU A 81 18.14 2.89 26.23
C GLU A 81 18.59 4.19 25.58
N TRP A 82 19.27 4.12 24.43
CA TRP A 82 19.67 5.30 23.68
C TRP A 82 18.83 5.46 22.41
N PRO A 83 18.45 6.68 22.02
CA PRO A 83 18.00 6.94 20.66
C PRO A 83 19.06 6.49 19.66
N HIS A 84 18.63 6.06 18.48
CA HIS A 84 19.46 5.54 17.41
C HIS A 84 20.30 4.30 17.75
N ALA A 85 20.10 3.68 18.91
CA ALA A 85 20.74 2.40 19.25
C ALA A 85 19.88 1.21 18.83
N MET A 86 20.37 0.45 17.86
CA MET A 86 19.75 -0.78 17.36
C MET A 86 20.53 -2.00 17.86
N LYS A 87 19.97 -3.21 17.69
CA LYS A 87 20.68 -4.46 18.05
C LYS A 87 22.00 -4.64 17.29
N SER A 88 22.10 -4.09 16.09
CA SER A 88 23.26 -4.19 15.21
C SER A 88 24.32 -3.11 15.43
N GLY A 89 24.06 -2.11 16.25
CA GLY A 89 24.90 -0.94 16.49
C GLY A 89 24.15 0.37 16.43
N LEU A 90 24.88 1.48 16.35
CA LEU A 90 24.28 2.80 16.22
C LEU A 90 23.80 3.08 14.79
N CYS A 91 22.60 3.63 14.67
CA CYS A 91 22.07 4.12 13.40
C CYS A 91 22.54 5.58 13.20
N LEU A 92 23.64 5.76 12.47
CA LEU A 92 24.22 7.09 12.23
C LEU A 92 23.52 7.85 11.11
N HIS A 93 22.81 7.16 10.20
CA HIS A 93 22.17 7.73 9.03
C HIS A 93 20.70 7.33 9.00
N GLY A 94 19.84 8.29 8.70
CA GLY A 94 18.41 8.04 8.46
C GLY A 94 18.21 7.18 7.21
N PHE A 95 17.06 6.51 7.11
CA PHE A 95 16.74 5.61 5.98
C PHE A 95 16.91 6.24 4.59
N ARG A 96 16.74 7.56 4.48
CA ARG A 96 16.88 8.32 3.22
C ARG A 96 18.22 9.04 3.10
N GLU A 97 19.01 9.07 4.16
CA GLU A 97 20.34 9.63 4.13
C GLU A 97 21.33 8.61 3.62
N LYS A 98 22.10 8.99 2.63
CA LYS A 98 23.24 8.17 2.20
C LYS A 98 24.43 8.54 3.06
N PRO A 99 25.24 7.56 3.52
CA PRO A 99 26.52 7.85 4.14
C PRO A 99 27.36 8.74 3.22
N ILE A 100 28.07 9.69 3.79
CA ILE A 100 29.04 10.46 3.03
C ILE A 100 30.14 9.50 2.61
N THR A 101 30.28 9.28 1.31
CA THR A 101 31.38 8.54 0.71
C THR A 101 32.34 9.55 0.08
N GLY A 102 33.63 9.41 0.33
CA GLY A 102 34.60 10.38 -0.15
C GLY A 102 35.99 10.09 0.34
N THR A 103 36.70 11.09 0.79
CA THR A 103 38.02 10.89 1.39
C THR A 103 37.88 10.21 2.76
N PRO A 104 38.88 9.43 3.19
CA PRO A 104 38.90 8.83 4.51
C PRO A 104 38.60 9.83 5.64
N GLU A 105 39.11 11.03 5.53
CA GLU A 105 38.94 12.11 6.51
C GLU A 105 37.47 12.53 6.60
N THR A 106 36.81 12.76 5.47
CA THR A 106 35.40 13.19 5.46
C THR A 106 34.48 12.13 6.04
N VAL A 107 34.75 10.84 5.79
CA VAL A 107 33.96 9.74 6.33
C VAL A 107 34.12 9.63 7.85
N VAL A 108 35.33 9.80 8.37
CA VAL A 108 35.59 9.81 9.82
C VAL A 108 34.88 10.99 10.48
N HIS A 109 35.04 12.19 9.96
CA HIS A 109 34.41 13.41 10.49
C HIS A 109 32.86 13.31 10.48
N ASP A 110 32.25 12.84 9.38
CA ASP A 110 30.80 12.64 9.32
C ASP A 110 30.33 11.64 10.38
N SER A 111 30.98 10.49 10.47
CA SER A 111 30.60 9.44 11.44
C SER A 111 30.64 9.97 12.89
N PHE A 112 31.67 10.71 13.24
CA PHE A 112 31.82 11.27 14.60
C PHE A 112 30.93 12.48 14.86
N SER A 113 30.66 13.33 13.88
CA SER A 113 29.68 14.42 14.00
C SER A 113 28.29 13.87 14.32
N ARG A 114 27.88 12.79 13.64
CA ARG A 114 26.60 12.13 13.89
C ARG A 114 26.58 11.41 15.24
N PHE A 115 27.67 10.78 15.61
CA PHE A 115 27.80 10.19 16.94
C PHE A 115 27.71 11.26 18.04
N GLY A 116 28.34 12.41 17.86
CA GLY A 116 28.21 13.56 18.77
C GLY A 116 26.76 14.01 18.95
N THR A 117 25.99 14.01 17.86
CA THR A 117 24.53 14.30 17.92
C THR A 117 23.79 13.30 18.81
N ILE A 118 24.12 12.01 18.69
CA ILE A 118 23.51 10.96 19.55
C ILE A 118 23.93 11.17 21.00
N LEU A 119 25.20 11.48 21.26
CA LEU A 119 25.69 11.72 22.62
C LEU A 119 24.93 12.85 23.33
N ASN A 120 24.56 13.91 22.63
CA ASN A 120 23.80 15.03 23.20
C ASN A 120 22.45 14.60 23.81
N PHE A 121 21.86 13.51 23.35
CA PHE A 121 20.63 12.96 23.93
C PHE A 121 20.86 12.09 25.16
N VAL A 122 22.09 11.62 25.38
CA VAL A 122 22.32 10.50 26.32
C VAL A 122 23.40 10.74 27.38
N VAL A 123 24.21 11.78 27.26
CA VAL A 123 25.19 12.12 28.30
C VAL A 123 24.49 12.44 29.62
N GLU A 124 25.19 12.28 30.72
CA GLU A 124 24.70 12.65 32.06
C GLU A 124 24.23 14.11 32.07
N GLY A 125 23.02 14.33 32.63
CA GLY A 125 22.39 15.67 32.64
C GLY A 125 21.65 16.05 31.35
N SER A 126 21.61 15.18 30.32
CA SER A 126 20.84 15.42 29.10
C SER A 126 19.34 15.53 29.38
N ASP A 127 18.64 16.35 28.57
CA ASP A 127 17.20 16.58 28.72
C ASP A 127 16.40 15.32 28.36
N ARG A 128 15.62 14.83 29.34
CA ARG A 128 14.74 13.67 29.17
C ARG A 128 13.68 13.92 28.12
N ALA A 129 13.09 15.12 28.06
CA ALA A 129 12.01 15.43 27.11
C ALA A 129 12.51 15.38 25.67
N MET A 130 13.73 15.89 25.41
CA MET A 130 14.36 15.78 24.09
C MET A 130 14.63 14.32 23.71
N ARG A 131 15.11 13.50 24.64
CA ARG A 131 15.37 12.08 24.42
C ARG A 131 14.08 11.30 24.14
N ASP A 132 13.02 11.55 24.91
CA ASP A 132 11.72 10.90 24.73
C ASP A 132 11.07 11.32 23.39
N ALA A 133 11.25 12.59 22.97
CA ALA A 133 10.80 13.06 21.67
C ALA A 133 11.53 12.36 20.52
N GLU A 134 12.84 12.13 20.64
CA GLU A 134 13.61 11.42 19.62
C GLU A 134 13.21 9.95 19.53
N PHE A 135 13.01 9.29 20.66
CA PHE A 135 12.44 7.93 20.68
C PHE A 135 11.06 7.88 20.04
N HIS A 136 10.20 8.85 20.32
CA HIS A 136 8.86 8.90 19.75
C HIS A 136 8.88 9.09 18.24
N ARG A 137 9.81 9.88 17.73
CA ARG A 137 9.98 10.11 16.28
C ARG A 137 10.29 8.81 15.52
N GLU A 138 11.03 7.89 16.13
CA GLU A 138 11.49 6.64 15.54
C GLU A 138 10.85 5.39 16.14
N ILE A 139 9.69 5.50 16.79
CA ILE A 139 9.04 4.40 17.53
C ILE A 139 8.90 3.13 16.69
N THR A 140 8.57 3.26 15.41
CA THR A 140 8.42 2.15 14.47
C THR A 140 9.69 1.31 14.37
N SER A 141 10.86 1.95 14.32
CA SER A 141 12.16 1.26 14.27
C SER A 141 12.41 0.42 15.51
N TYR A 142 12.15 0.98 16.70
CA TYR A 142 12.38 0.25 17.96
C TYR A 142 11.40 -0.90 18.15
N TRP A 143 10.13 -0.68 17.87
CA TRP A 143 9.13 -1.72 18.02
C TRP A 143 9.37 -2.86 17.03
N ASN A 144 9.68 -2.56 15.77
CA ASN A 144 9.97 -3.58 14.76
C ASN A 144 11.16 -4.47 15.15
N THR A 145 12.17 -3.95 15.85
CA THR A 145 13.32 -4.75 16.32
C THR A 145 12.98 -5.71 17.47
N GLN A 146 11.85 -5.47 18.16
CA GLN A 146 11.37 -6.30 19.27
C GLN A 146 10.30 -7.32 18.81
N LEU A 147 9.73 -7.13 17.60
CA LEU A 147 8.72 -8.04 17.08
C LEU A 147 9.34 -9.41 16.87
N GLY A 148 8.67 -10.42 17.40
CA GLY A 148 8.97 -11.81 17.03
C GLY A 148 8.55 -12.08 15.59
N VAL A 149 9.06 -13.16 15.03
CA VAL A 149 8.53 -13.68 13.76
C VAL A 149 7.06 -14.02 14.01
N SER A 150 6.17 -13.23 13.45
CA SER A 150 4.74 -13.56 13.49
C SER A 150 4.51 -14.77 12.59
N PRO A 151 3.88 -15.84 13.09
CA PRO A 151 3.54 -16.99 12.27
C PRO A 151 2.46 -16.65 11.23
N GLN A 152 1.81 -15.50 11.37
CA GLN A 152 0.70 -15.07 10.52
C GLN A 152 0.79 -13.58 10.21
N ASP A 153 0.46 -13.22 8.98
CA ASP A 153 0.19 -11.84 8.59
C ASP A 153 -1.16 -11.42 9.18
N LEU A 154 -1.18 -10.27 9.84
CA LEU A 154 -2.39 -9.73 10.45
C LEU A 154 -2.97 -8.64 9.55
N LEU A 155 -4.23 -8.79 9.18
CA LEU A 155 -4.95 -7.87 8.30
C LEU A 155 -6.22 -7.39 9.00
N LEU A 156 -6.32 -6.08 9.26
CA LEU A 156 -7.50 -5.43 9.81
C LEU A 156 -8.30 -4.80 8.67
N LEU A 157 -9.57 -5.19 8.51
CA LEU A 157 -10.40 -4.78 7.37
C LEU A 157 -10.73 -3.29 7.34
N GLU A 158 -10.83 -2.68 8.50
CA GLU A 158 -11.22 -1.28 8.66
C GLU A 158 -10.56 -0.72 9.92
N ARG A 159 -10.32 0.58 10.00
CA ARG A 159 -9.84 1.24 11.21
C ARG A 159 -11.02 1.48 12.16
N PRO A 160 -11.08 0.80 13.32
CA PRO A 160 -12.20 0.96 14.25
C PRO A 160 -12.14 2.29 15.00
N LYS A 161 -13.23 2.64 15.68
CA LYS A 161 -13.18 3.65 16.75
C LYS A 161 -12.39 3.09 17.93
N SER A 162 -11.69 3.97 18.66
CA SER A 162 -10.99 3.59 19.89
C SER A 162 -11.95 2.94 20.90
N GLY A 163 -11.48 1.93 21.61
CA GLY A 163 -12.30 1.18 22.57
C GLY A 163 -13.27 0.17 21.92
N SER A 164 -12.95 -0.35 20.74
CA SER A 164 -13.77 -1.33 20.01
C SER A 164 -13.27 -2.76 20.18
N GLU A 165 -14.21 -3.69 20.33
CA GLU A 165 -13.91 -5.13 20.27
C GLU A 165 -13.64 -5.56 18.83
N LEU A 166 -12.80 -6.57 18.68
CA LEU A 166 -12.42 -7.17 17.40
C LEU A 166 -12.61 -8.68 17.43
N TYR A 167 -12.82 -9.23 16.25
CA TYR A 167 -12.91 -10.66 16.00
C TYR A 167 -11.86 -11.07 14.98
N ALA A 168 -10.99 -12.02 15.36
CA ALA A 168 -9.93 -12.51 14.49
C ALA A 168 -10.17 -13.95 14.05
N THR A 169 -9.95 -14.25 12.78
CA THR A 169 -10.05 -15.62 12.24
C THR A 169 -9.08 -15.85 11.11
N SER A 170 -8.70 -17.10 10.87
CA SER A 170 -7.81 -17.48 9.78
C SER A 170 -8.44 -17.25 8.42
N ASP A 171 -7.60 -17.01 7.41
CA ASP A 171 -8.02 -16.88 6.01
C ASP A 171 -8.80 -18.15 5.58
N PRO A 172 -9.97 -18.00 4.94
CA PRO A 172 -10.78 -19.14 4.50
C PRO A 172 -10.12 -19.93 3.37
N ARG A 173 -9.24 -19.32 2.59
CA ARG A 173 -8.55 -19.95 1.45
C ARG A 173 -7.50 -20.96 1.95
N PRO A 174 -7.48 -22.20 1.46
CA PRO A 174 -6.56 -23.24 1.93
C PRO A 174 -5.08 -22.83 1.86
N SER A 175 -4.68 -22.16 0.79
CA SER A 175 -3.29 -21.72 0.57
C SER A 175 -2.79 -20.67 1.56
N ARG A 176 -3.68 -19.90 2.18
CA ARG A 176 -3.33 -18.81 3.11
C ARG A 176 -3.78 -19.04 4.55
N ARG A 177 -4.48 -20.15 4.83
CA ARG A 177 -5.13 -20.42 6.11
C ARG A 177 -4.25 -20.29 7.34
N ASN A 178 -3.01 -20.73 7.25
CA ASN A 178 -2.05 -20.70 8.36
C ASN A 178 -1.09 -19.51 8.28
N GLN A 179 -1.21 -18.69 7.24
CA GLN A 179 -0.32 -17.58 6.97
C GLN A 179 -0.96 -16.23 7.26
N THR A 180 -2.29 -16.15 7.22
CA THR A 180 -3.00 -14.88 7.34
C THR A 180 -4.16 -15.00 8.33
N ALA A 181 -4.26 -14.04 9.23
CA ALA A 181 -5.41 -13.84 10.10
C ALA A 181 -6.07 -12.50 9.79
N TRP A 182 -7.40 -12.53 9.68
CA TRP A 182 -8.23 -11.38 9.39
C TRP A 182 -8.95 -10.90 10.65
N LEU A 183 -8.92 -9.59 10.88
CA LEU A 183 -9.56 -8.92 12.00
C LEU A 183 -10.62 -7.95 11.48
N ALA A 184 -11.75 -7.87 12.19
CA ALA A 184 -12.79 -6.88 11.95
C ALA A 184 -13.58 -6.60 13.23
N THR A 185 -14.37 -5.52 13.22
CA THR A 185 -15.24 -5.12 14.32
C THR A 185 -16.45 -6.04 14.50
N SER A 186 -16.76 -6.85 13.50
CA SER A 186 -17.84 -7.84 13.57
C SER A 186 -17.55 -9.12 12.78
N ILE A 187 -18.16 -10.21 13.21
CA ILE A 187 -18.12 -11.49 12.47
C ILE A 187 -18.81 -11.36 11.11
N GLU A 188 -19.82 -10.50 11.01
CA GLU A 188 -20.53 -10.31 9.73
C GLU A 188 -19.66 -9.56 8.71
N SER A 189 -18.89 -8.56 9.11
CA SER A 189 -17.89 -7.91 8.25
C SER A 189 -16.90 -8.94 7.69
N LEU A 190 -16.40 -9.85 8.52
CA LEU A 190 -15.55 -10.96 8.07
C LEU A 190 -16.27 -11.89 7.08
N ARG A 191 -17.54 -12.23 7.32
CA ARG A 191 -18.33 -13.07 6.41
C ARG A 191 -18.52 -12.42 5.05
N VAL A 192 -18.88 -11.15 5.05
CA VAL A 192 -19.05 -10.37 3.81
C VAL A 192 -17.75 -10.35 3.02
N HIS A 193 -16.64 -10.04 3.69
CA HIS A 193 -15.32 -10.02 3.07
C HIS A 193 -14.92 -11.41 2.53
N PHE A 194 -15.13 -12.46 3.30
CA PHE A 194 -14.75 -13.82 2.89
C PHE A 194 -15.58 -14.34 1.71
N ARG A 195 -16.86 -13.99 1.62
CA ARG A 195 -17.66 -14.28 0.43
C ARG A 195 -17.08 -13.64 -0.83
N ARG A 196 -16.53 -12.43 -0.68
CA ARG A 196 -15.91 -11.70 -1.80
C ARG A 196 -14.59 -12.32 -2.26
N ILE A 197 -13.74 -12.77 -1.33
CA ILE A 197 -12.39 -13.27 -1.67
C ILE A 197 -12.31 -14.79 -1.90
N ALA A 198 -13.30 -15.56 -1.42
CA ALA A 198 -13.30 -17.03 -1.47
C ALA A 198 -14.65 -17.66 -1.86
N GLY A 199 -15.61 -16.82 -2.29
CA GLY A 199 -16.92 -17.27 -2.76
C GLY A 199 -17.94 -17.57 -1.66
N LEU A 200 -19.17 -17.87 -2.07
CA LEU A 200 -20.33 -18.08 -1.16
C LEU A 200 -20.15 -19.23 -0.16
N SER A 201 -19.31 -20.20 -0.47
CA SER A 201 -19.01 -21.36 0.39
C SER A 201 -17.99 -21.05 1.49
N ALA A 202 -17.42 -19.85 1.52
CA ALA A 202 -16.44 -19.47 2.52
C ALA A 202 -17.03 -19.51 3.93
N LYS A 203 -16.40 -20.32 4.80
CA LYS A 203 -16.84 -20.48 6.20
C LYS A 203 -15.88 -19.79 7.15
N ILE A 204 -16.41 -19.03 8.08
CA ILE A 204 -15.66 -18.59 9.25
C ILE A 204 -15.48 -19.80 10.16
N ARG A 205 -14.25 -20.08 10.53
CA ARG A 205 -13.95 -21.08 11.54
C ARG A 205 -14.21 -20.48 12.92
N SER A 206 -15.03 -21.16 13.69
CA SER A 206 -15.37 -20.78 15.07
C SER A 206 -14.54 -21.62 16.05
N PRO A 207 -14.15 -21.07 17.20
CA PRO A 207 -14.43 -19.70 17.64
C PRO A 207 -13.42 -18.69 17.04
N ALA A 208 -13.89 -17.47 16.76
CA ALA A 208 -13.00 -16.37 16.47
C ALA A 208 -12.20 -15.98 17.73
N VAL A 209 -10.93 -15.62 17.54
CA VAL A 209 -10.09 -15.13 18.64
C VAL A 209 -10.51 -13.69 18.95
N PRO A 210 -10.84 -13.35 20.21
CA PRO A 210 -11.21 -11.99 20.55
C PRO A 210 -10.01 -11.04 20.48
N GLY A 211 -10.26 -9.83 20.00
CA GLY A 211 -9.32 -8.74 19.99
C GLY A 211 -9.91 -7.46 20.55
N PHE A 212 -9.08 -6.49 20.82
CA PHE A 212 -9.48 -5.17 21.27
C PHE A 212 -8.62 -4.11 20.59
N TYR A 213 -9.26 -3.10 20.02
CA TYR A 213 -8.58 -1.97 19.39
C TYR A 213 -8.65 -0.74 20.29
N VAL A 214 -7.49 -0.10 20.49
CA VAL A 214 -7.41 1.10 21.30
C VAL A 214 -6.36 2.07 20.79
N LYS A 215 -6.68 3.36 20.84
CA LYS A 215 -5.76 4.46 20.51
C LYS A 215 -5.13 5.00 21.79
N LEU A 216 -3.81 5.05 21.81
CA LEU A 216 -3.07 5.61 22.93
C LEU A 216 -3.07 7.15 22.87
N GLN A 217 -3.27 7.78 24.02
CA GLN A 217 -3.25 9.25 24.16
C GLN A 217 -1.82 9.79 24.30
N THR A 218 -0.93 8.98 24.84
CA THR A 218 0.45 9.36 25.09
C THR A 218 1.41 8.29 24.65
N PHE A 219 2.65 8.65 24.46
CA PHE A 219 3.73 7.75 24.06
C PHE A 219 4.03 6.71 25.16
N PRO A 220 3.90 5.40 24.89
CA PRO A 220 4.05 4.36 25.91
C PRO A 220 5.50 3.93 26.15
N GLY A 221 6.45 4.61 25.52
CA GLY A 221 7.86 4.22 25.52
C GLY A 221 8.22 3.19 24.46
N VAL A 222 9.52 2.90 24.37
CA VAL A 222 10.08 2.06 23.30
C VAL A 222 9.98 0.55 23.58
N ARG A 223 9.75 0.15 24.82
CA ARG A 223 9.73 -1.27 25.20
C ARG A 223 8.34 -1.86 25.10
N ILE A 224 8.22 -2.99 24.42
CA ILE A 224 7.00 -3.80 24.46
C ILE A 224 6.84 -4.34 25.89
N PRO A 225 5.62 -4.30 26.48
CA PRO A 225 5.42 -4.71 27.87
C PRO A 225 5.63 -6.20 28.07
N VAL A 226 6.09 -6.58 29.25
CA VAL A 226 6.06 -7.97 29.71
C VAL A 226 4.65 -8.34 30.21
N ALA A 227 4.36 -9.62 30.23
CA ALA A 227 3.00 -10.11 30.42
C ALA A 227 2.35 -9.69 31.75
N ASP A 228 3.08 -9.71 32.84
CA ASP A 228 2.64 -9.34 34.19
C ASP A 228 2.47 -7.83 34.38
N ARG A 229 3.06 -7.02 33.52
CA ARG A 229 2.97 -5.54 33.54
C ARG A 229 2.07 -4.96 32.47
N LEU A 230 1.42 -5.79 31.65
CA LEU A 230 0.65 -5.34 30.50
C LEU A 230 -0.44 -4.31 30.86
N ILE A 231 -1.21 -4.59 31.91
CA ILE A 231 -2.31 -3.71 32.34
C ILE A 231 -1.76 -2.40 32.88
N ASP A 232 -0.80 -2.46 33.81
CA ASP A 232 -0.17 -1.30 34.42
C ASP A 232 0.55 -0.42 33.39
N TRP A 233 1.10 -1.05 32.35
CA TRP A 233 1.76 -0.36 31.26
C TRP A 233 0.77 0.31 30.30
N LEU A 234 -0.35 -0.34 29.97
CA LEU A 234 -1.28 0.15 28.97
C LEU A 234 -2.25 1.22 29.51
N THR A 235 -2.82 1.00 30.71
CA THR A 235 -3.91 1.83 31.25
C THR A 235 -3.57 3.31 31.42
N PRO A 236 -2.34 3.74 31.79
CA PRO A 236 -2.01 5.16 31.90
C PRO A 236 -2.04 5.93 30.58
N HIS A 237 -1.99 5.21 29.46
CA HIS A 237 -1.95 5.80 28.11
C HIS A 237 -3.33 5.83 27.44
N LEU A 238 -4.39 5.35 28.11
CA LEU A 238 -5.75 5.30 27.57
C LEU A 238 -6.59 6.49 28.05
N SER A 239 -7.61 6.84 27.25
CA SER A 239 -8.67 7.71 27.77
C SER A 239 -9.44 6.99 28.90
N PRO A 240 -10.08 7.72 29.84
CA PRO A 240 -10.85 7.10 30.93
C PRO A 240 -11.94 6.13 30.44
N ASP A 241 -12.60 6.45 29.32
CA ASP A 241 -13.64 5.61 28.70
C ASP A 241 -13.03 4.34 28.08
N ASP A 242 -11.95 4.49 27.32
CA ASP A 242 -11.26 3.35 26.71
C ASP A 242 -10.63 2.43 27.77
N CYS A 243 -10.09 2.99 28.84
CA CYS A 243 -9.57 2.23 29.97
C CYS A 243 -10.67 1.36 30.60
N LYS A 244 -11.84 1.94 30.88
CA LYS A 244 -12.99 1.21 31.42
C LYS A 244 -13.44 0.08 30.51
N LYS A 245 -13.58 0.35 29.21
CA LYS A 245 -13.96 -0.64 28.19
C LYS A 245 -12.91 -1.74 28.06
N PHE A 246 -11.63 -1.38 28.02
CA PHE A 246 -10.53 -2.32 27.94
C PHE A 246 -10.49 -3.27 29.13
N LEU A 247 -10.57 -2.75 30.35
CA LEU A 247 -10.54 -3.57 31.57
C LEU A 247 -11.75 -4.51 31.66
N ALA A 248 -12.94 -4.06 31.28
CA ALA A 248 -14.13 -4.89 31.21
C ALA A 248 -13.97 -6.01 30.18
N TRP A 249 -13.50 -5.70 28.97
CA TRP A 249 -13.23 -6.67 27.93
C TRP A 249 -12.13 -7.66 28.35
N PHE A 250 -11.02 -7.17 28.88
CA PHE A 250 -9.88 -8.00 29.28
C PHE A 250 -10.25 -9.00 30.36
N SER A 251 -11.04 -8.56 31.35
CA SER A 251 -11.55 -9.41 32.45
C SER A 251 -12.59 -10.40 31.92
N GLY A 252 -13.51 -9.98 31.05
CA GLY A 252 -14.54 -10.82 30.45
C GLY A 252 -13.97 -11.98 29.62
N HIS A 253 -12.80 -11.78 29.03
CA HIS A 253 -12.10 -12.78 28.23
C HIS A 253 -10.91 -13.44 28.98
N GLY A 254 -10.84 -13.31 30.30
CA GLY A 254 -9.75 -13.84 31.13
C GLY A 254 -9.58 -15.36 31.08
N SER A 255 -10.63 -16.10 30.67
CA SER A 255 -10.59 -17.55 30.50
C SER A 255 -10.02 -18.05 29.17
N LEU A 256 -9.70 -17.15 28.23
CA LEU A 256 -9.22 -17.50 26.90
C LEU A 256 -7.70 -17.59 26.83
N ALA A 257 -7.21 -18.61 26.12
CA ALA A 257 -5.78 -18.84 25.94
C ALA A 257 -5.09 -17.74 25.12
N ASN A 258 -5.78 -17.16 24.15
CA ASN A 258 -5.25 -16.14 23.24
C ASN A 258 -6.17 -14.93 23.16
N ARG A 259 -5.60 -13.73 23.20
CA ARG A 259 -6.28 -12.45 22.99
C ARG A 259 -5.37 -11.51 22.22
N TRP A 260 -5.94 -10.66 21.40
CA TRP A 260 -5.18 -9.74 20.59
C TRP A 260 -5.51 -8.30 20.98
N ILE A 261 -4.49 -7.49 21.19
CA ILE A 261 -4.67 -6.06 21.50
C ILE A 261 -4.04 -5.28 20.37
N VAL A 262 -4.85 -4.56 19.63
CA VAL A 262 -4.40 -3.69 18.54
C VAL A 262 -4.26 -2.29 19.09
N LEU A 263 -3.05 -1.74 19.01
CA LEU A 263 -2.66 -0.46 19.56
C LEU A 263 -2.38 0.52 18.41
N GLU A 264 -3.08 1.63 18.39
CA GLU A 264 -2.72 2.79 17.58
C GLU A 264 -1.88 3.73 18.44
N LEU A 265 -0.62 3.94 18.06
CA LEU A 265 0.31 4.79 18.78
C LEU A 265 0.20 6.24 18.29
N PRO A 266 0.29 7.25 19.17
CA PRO A 266 0.45 8.61 18.71
C PRO A 266 1.79 8.76 17.97
N GLY A 267 1.82 9.51 16.89
CA GLY A 267 3.05 9.74 16.14
C GLY A 267 3.04 11.09 15.44
N PRO A 268 4.19 11.75 15.29
CA PRO A 268 4.29 13.08 14.68
C PRO A 268 4.02 13.07 13.16
N ALA A 269 4.21 11.94 12.50
CA ALA A 269 4.04 11.77 11.06
C ALA A 269 3.03 10.66 10.69
N GLY A 270 2.09 10.38 11.59
CA GLY A 270 1.09 9.33 11.44
C GLY A 270 0.94 8.49 12.71
N SER A 271 -0.07 7.65 12.72
CA SER A 271 -0.39 6.80 13.87
C SER A 271 -0.07 5.34 13.54
N PRO A 272 1.17 4.87 13.79
CA PRO A 272 1.51 3.48 13.54
C PRO A 272 0.67 2.54 14.40
N VAL A 273 0.31 1.40 13.82
CA VAL A 273 -0.55 0.41 14.48
C VAL A 273 0.21 -0.90 14.65
N TYR A 274 0.10 -1.46 15.84
CA TYR A 274 0.71 -2.73 16.21
C TYR A 274 -0.30 -3.65 16.87
N CYS A 275 -0.03 -4.94 16.82
CA CYS A 275 -0.80 -5.93 17.54
C CYS A 275 0.04 -6.60 18.62
N LEU A 276 -0.50 -6.70 19.82
CA LEU A 276 0.06 -7.54 20.88
C LEU A 276 -0.68 -8.88 20.91
N ASP A 277 0.02 -9.96 20.66
CA ASP A 277 -0.43 -11.34 20.86
C ASP A 277 -0.25 -11.70 22.33
N VAL A 278 -1.34 -11.69 23.06
CA VAL A 278 -1.37 -11.99 24.51
C VAL A 278 -1.78 -13.44 24.69
N ARG A 279 -0.86 -14.26 25.16
CA ARG A 279 -1.11 -15.67 25.44
C ARG A 279 -1.20 -15.90 26.95
N SER A 280 -2.20 -16.68 27.32
CA SER A 280 -2.44 -17.05 28.72
C SER A 280 -2.41 -18.57 28.83
N TYR A 281 -1.80 -19.08 29.90
CA TYR A 281 -1.91 -20.49 30.26
C TYR A 281 -2.93 -20.65 31.36
N SER A 282 -3.78 -21.68 31.25
CA SER A 282 -4.54 -22.12 32.38
C SER A 282 -3.56 -22.75 33.38
N LYS A 283 -3.49 -22.22 34.58
CA LYS A 283 -2.99 -23.05 35.68
C LYS A 283 -4.00 -24.18 35.85
N GLN A 284 -3.80 -25.31 35.16
CA GLN A 284 -4.43 -26.53 35.62
C GLN A 284 -3.98 -26.69 37.08
N PRO A 285 -4.90 -26.88 38.01
CA PRO A 285 -4.51 -27.30 39.32
C PRO A 285 -3.70 -28.57 39.13
N ASP A 286 -2.51 -28.62 39.72
CA ASP A 286 -1.64 -29.78 39.69
C ASP A 286 -2.45 -30.92 40.29
N HIS A 287 -3.08 -31.72 39.45
CA HIS A 287 -3.70 -32.95 39.86
C HIS A 287 -2.54 -33.88 40.18
N GLY A 288 -2.00 -33.71 41.37
CA GLY A 288 -1.12 -34.70 41.95
C GLY A 288 -1.78 -36.04 41.73
N ARG A 289 -1.11 -36.92 40.93
CA ARG A 289 -1.58 -38.26 40.70
C ARG A 289 -1.57 -39.01 42.02
N TRP A 290 -2.69 -38.93 42.76
CA TRP A 290 -2.94 -39.83 43.85
C TRP A 290 -3.33 -41.15 43.24
N TYR A 291 -2.36 -42.06 43.12
CA TYR A 291 -2.62 -43.44 42.77
C TYR A 291 -3.31 -44.14 43.93
N GLY A 292 -4.55 -44.49 43.71
CA GLY A 292 -5.33 -45.35 44.57
C GLY A 292 -6.29 -44.61 45.52
N PHE A 293 -7.45 -44.25 44.99
CA PHE A 293 -8.74 -44.35 45.65
C PHE A 293 -9.87 -43.97 44.71
N ARG A 294 -11.06 -44.59 44.89
CA ARG A 294 -12.26 -44.55 44.05
C ARG A 294 -12.69 -43.15 43.61
N THR A 295 -13.21 -43.08 42.40
CA THR A 295 -13.89 -41.95 41.76
C THR A 295 -14.50 -40.94 42.73
N ALA A 296 -13.77 -39.85 42.96
CA ALA A 296 -14.31 -38.66 43.64
C ALA A 296 -15.25 -37.94 42.65
N ARG A 297 -16.50 -37.72 43.08
CA ARG A 297 -17.50 -36.88 42.41
C ARG A 297 -16.83 -35.59 41.95
N ARG A 298 -17.02 -35.27 40.65
CA ARG A 298 -16.75 -33.94 40.10
C ARG A 298 -17.49 -32.90 40.95
N TRP A 299 -16.76 -32.18 41.77
CA TRP A 299 -17.26 -30.98 42.42
C TRP A 299 -17.26 -29.88 41.36
N SER A 300 -18.44 -29.52 40.84
CA SER A 300 -18.65 -28.38 39.94
C SER A 300 -18.62 -27.08 40.74
N GLY A 301 -17.48 -26.75 41.29
CA GLY A 301 -17.22 -25.41 41.79
C GLY A 301 -16.97 -24.48 40.63
N LYS A 302 -17.71 -23.39 40.53
CA LYS A 302 -17.58 -22.30 39.54
C LYS A 302 -16.27 -21.50 39.70
N ASN A 303 -15.13 -22.16 39.78
CA ASN A 303 -13.84 -21.51 39.65
C ASN A 303 -13.38 -21.71 38.21
N GLN A 304 -13.76 -20.79 37.32
CA GLN A 304 -13.09 -20.67 36.06
C GLN A 304 -11.58 -20.45 36.34
N PRO A 305 -10.69 -21.20 35.68
CA PRO A 305 -9.27 -21.01 35.88
C PRO A 305 -8.91 -19.57 35.50
N ASN A 306 -8.36 -18.79 36.42
CA ASN A 306 -7.80 -17.49 36.12
C ASN A 306 -6.62 -17.69 35.18
N HIS A 307 -6.82 -17.40 33.90
CA HIS A 307 -5.76 -17.39 32.92
C HIS A 307 -4.89 -16.14 33.13
N VAL A 308 -3.70 -16.33 33.65
CA VAL A 308 -2.72 -15.25 33.80
C VAL A 308 -1.97 -15.10 32.47
N PRO A 309 -1.85 -13.87 31.94
CA PRO A 309 -0.98 -13.63 30.79
C PRO A 309 0.42 -14.10 31.08
N VAL A 310 1.01 -14.92 30.21
CA VAL A 310 2.36 -15.48 30.37
C VAL A 310 3.30 -14.97 29.32
N LEU A 311 2.76 -14.54 28.18
CA LEU A 311 3.53 -14.08 27.05
C LEU A 311 2.82 -12.95 26.32
N VAL A 312 3.55 -11.87 26.09
CA VAL A 312 3.14 -10.79 25.19
C VAL A 312 4.18 -10.70 24.07
N ARG A 313 3.73 -10.80 22.83
CA ARG A 313 4.55 -10.62 21.64
C ARG A 313 3.98 -9.52 20.77
N GLY A 314 4.81 -8.60 20.31
CA GLY A 314 4.42 -7.66 19.29
C GLY A 314 4.35 -8.32 17.91
N ALA A 315 3.38 -7.89 17.09
CA ALA A 315 3.24 -8.28 15.70
C ALA A 315 2.85 -7.07 14.85
N ILE A 316 3.35 -7.05 13.62
CA ILE A 316 2.91 -6.05 12.63
C ILE A 316 1.49 -6.39 12.19
N ILE A 317 0.65 -5.36 12.08
CA ILE A 317 -0.68 -5.46 11.53
C ILE A 317 -0.84 -4.47 10.39
N ASN A 318 -1.39 -4.91 9.26
CA ASN A 318 -1.71 -4.06 8.14
C ASN A 318 -3.21 -3.71 8.17
N ILE A 319 -3.52 -2.44 8.03
CA ILE A 319 -4.90 -1.97 7.97
C ILE A 319 -5.28 -1.79 6.51
N LEU A 320 -6.44 -2.34 6.14
CA LEU A 320 -6.99 -2.22 4.79
C LEU A 320 -8.07 -1.13 4.73
N ASP A 321 -7.95 -0.15 5.61
CA ASP A 321 -8.75 1.07 5.56
C ASP A 321 -8.35 1.93 4.36
N ARG A 322 -9.31 2.68 3.84
CA ARG A 322 -9.12 3.54 2.67
C ARG A 322 -7.98 4.56 2.87
N ASN A 323 -7.95 5.20 4.03
CA ASN A 323 -6.95 6.22 4.33
C ASN A 323 -5.53 5.62 4.40
N ASP A 324 -5.41 4.38 4.89
CA ASP A 324 -4.13 3.68 4.94
C ASP A 324 -3.69 3.24 3.54
N ILE A 325 -4.62 2.69 2.72
CA ILE A 325 -4.33 2.26 1.33
C ILE A 325 -3.90 3.45 0.47
N LEU A 326 -4.57 4.59 0.60
CA LEU A 326 -4.34 5.79 -0.22
C LEU A 326 -3.41 6.81 0.45
N SER A 327 -2.78 6.46 1.58
CA SER A 327 -1.97 7.37 2.41
C SER A 327 -0.79 8.04 1.70
N ARG A 328 -0.37 7.52 0.54
CA ARG A 328 0.73 8.09 -0.26
C ARG A 328 0.24 9.07 -1.33
N ASP A 329 -1.06 9.13 -1.57
CA ASP A 329 -1.67 10.14 -2.43
C ASP A 329 -2.04 11.36 -1.58
N LEU A 330 -1.21 12.40 -1.65
CA LEU A 330 -1.38 13.65 -0.91
C LEU A 330 -2.18 14.71 -1.69
N SER A 331 -2.75 14.35 -2.85
CA SER A 331 -3.53 15.28 -3.68
C SER A 331 -4.86 15.70 -3.03
N GLY A 332 -5.36 14.92 -2.08
CA GLY A 332 -6.70 15.10 -1.49
C GLY A 332 -7.84 14.54 -2.34
N THR A 333 -7.58 14.26 -3.60
CA THR A 333 -8.56 13.77 -4.59
C THR A 333 -9.28 12.50 -4.13
N ALA A 334 -8.57 11.61 -3.46
CA ALA A 334 -9.13 10.34 -2.98
C ALA A 334 -10.33 10.50 -2.03
N VAL A 335 -10.37 11.57 -1.24
CA VAL A 335 -11.49 11.85 -0.32
C VAL A 335 -12.76 12.22 -1.09
N GLU A 336 -12.61 13.03 -2.14
CA GLU A 336 -13.71 13.45 -3.01
C GLU A 336 -14.30 12.26 -3.79
N LEU A 337 -13.43 11.34 -4.21
CA LEU A 337 -13.79 10.16 -5.01
C LEU A 337 -14.46 9.03 -4.22
N GLU A 338 -14.48 9.08 -2.89
CA GLU A 338 -15.08 8.02 -2.05
C GLU A 338 -16.55 7.76 -2.37
N LYS A 339 -17.30 8.81 -2.66
CA LYS A 339 -18.73 8.73 -2.99
C LYS A 339 -19.00 8.59 -4.48
N ALA A 340 -17.97 8.76 -5.31
CA ALA A 340 -18.11 8.71 -6.75
C ALA A 340 -18.47 7.29 -7.22
N ARG A 341 -19.43 7.26 -8.13
CA ARG A 341 -19.91 6.05 -8.78
C ARG A 341 -19.66 6.12 -10.28
N VAL A 342 -18.84 5.22 -10.79
CA VAL A 342 -18.50 5.11 -12.21
C VAL A 342 -19.14 3.87 -12.82
N VAL A 343 -19.78 4.03 -13.98
CA VAL A 343 -20.22 2.92 -14.83
C VAL A 343 -19.23 2.76 -15.96
N MET A 344 -18.52 1.64 -16.00
CA MET A 344 -17.53 1.28 -17.01
C MET A 344 -18.12 0.28 -17.99
N ILE A 345 -18.26 0.66 -19.25
CA ILE A 345 -18.83 -0.15 -20.34
C ILE A 345 -17.70 -0.58 -21.26
N GLY A 346 -17.58 -1.90 -21.46
CA GLY A 346 -16.44 -2.52 -22.09
C GLY A 346 -15.25 -2.60 -21.14
N VAL A 347 -14.96 -3.79 -20.64
CA VAL A 347 -13.79 -4.06 -19.79
C VAL A 347 -12.75 -4.92 -20.51
N GLY A 348 -12.57 -4.65 -21.80
CA GLY A 348 -11.49 -5.22 -22.61
C GLY A 348 -10.12 -4.66 -22.25
N SER A 349 -9.22 -4.59 -23.21
CA SER A 349 -7.84 -4.13 -23.02
C SER A 349 -7.74 -2.73 -22.40
N LEU A 350 -8.47 -1.76 -22.95
CA LEU A 350 -8.47 -0.38 -22.49
C LEU A 350 -9.28 -0.24 -21.19
N GLY A 351 -10.53 -0.70 -21.19
CA GLY A 351 -11.44 -0.52 -20.07
C GLY A 351 -11.02 -1.23 -18.80
N SER A 352 -10.43 -2.42 -18.88
CA SER A 352 -9.92 -3.13 -17.70
C SER A 352 -8.78 -2.37 -17.01
N THR A 353 -7.90 -1.75 -17.81
CA THR A 353 -6.80 -0.92 -17.31
C THR A 353 -7.33 0.36 -16.65
N ILE A 354 -8.30 1.02 -17.27
CA ILE A 354 -8.96 2.22 -16.73
C ILE A 354 -9.66 1.88 -15.41
N ALA A 355 -10.48 0.83 -15.38
CA ALA A 355 -11.22 0.42 -14.19
C ALA A 355 -10.29 0.12 -13.00
N GLN A 356 -9.17 -0.57 -13.25
CA GLN A 356 -8.19 -0.85 -12.20
C GLN A 356 -7.49 0.41 -11.70
N GLN A 357 -7.15 1.36 -12.57
CA GLN A 357 -6.53 2.61 -12.17
C GLN A 357 -7.49 3.50 -11.39
N LEU A 358 -8.74 3.64 -11.82
CA LEU A 358 -9.78 4.38 -11.11
C LEU A 358 -10.02 3.80 -9.71
N ALA A 359 -10.09 2.46 -9.59
CA ALA A 359 -10.20 1.81 -8.29
C ALA A 359 -9.03 2.16 -7.36
N ARG A 360 -7.80 2.19 -7.88
CA ARG A 360 -6.60 2.59 -7.12
C ARG A 360 -6.53 4.08 -6.81
N SER A 361 -7.19 4.91 -7.61
CA SER A 361 -7.31 6.35 -7.34
C SER A 361 -8.36 6.68 -6.27
N GLY A 362 -9.12 5.67 -5.82
CA GLY A 362 -10.03 5.85 -4.70
C GLY A 362 -11.51 6.01 -5.10
N ILE A 363 -11.94 5.62 -6.28
CA ILE A 363 -13.39 5.55 -6.61
C ILE A 363 -14.08 4.58 -5.65
N GLY A 364 -15.20 5.01 -5.06
CA GLY A 364 -15.94 4.19 -4.09
C GLY A 364 -16.72 3.04 -4.71
N GLU A 365 -17.38 3.28 -5.86
CA GLU A 365 -18.16 2.25 -6.57
C GLU A 365 -17.87 2.24 -8.07
N ILE A 366 -17.57 1.06 -8.62
CA ILE A 366 -17.39 0.84 -10.06
C ILE A 366 -18.34 -0.27 -10.51
N VAL A 367 -19.22 0.06 -11.44
CA VAL A 367 -20.05 -0.90 -12.16
C VAL A 367 -19.33 -1.30 -13.44
N LEU A 368 -19.17 -2.59 -13.68
CA LEU A 368 -18.45 -3.16 -14.82
C LEU A 368 -19.44 -3.87 -15.75
N ILE A 369 -19.55 -3.44 -16.99
CA ILE A 369 -20.48 -3.99 -17.99
C ILE A 369 -19.68 -4.53 -19.16
N ASP A 370 -19.74 -5.84 -19.42
CA ASP A 370 -19.08 -6.49 -20.55
C ASP A 370 -19.71 -7.88 -20.77
N PRO A 371 -20.17 -8.21 -21.98
CA PRO A 371 -20.78 -9.50 -22.28
C PRO A 371 -19.79 -10.61 -22.55
N ASP A 372 -18.49 -10.33 -22.69
CA ASP A 372 -17.49 -11.26 -23.19
C ASP A 372 -16.82 -12.09 -22.10
N MET A 373 -16.32 -13.26 -22.53
CA MET A 373 -15.41 -14.08 -21.75
C MET A 373 -13.95 -13.72 -22.04
N LEU A 374 -13.07 -14.00 -21.08
CA LEU A 374 -11.63 -13.79 -21.24
C LEU A 374 -11.02 -14.93 -22.07
N GLU A 375 -10.33 -14.56 -23.12
CA GLU A 375 -9.63 -15.48 -24.01
C GLU A 375 -8.10 -15.29 -23.93
N SER A 376 -7.35 -16.30 -24.42
CA SER A 376 -5.87 -16.25 -24.42
C SER A 376 -5.29 -15.08 -25.21
N ALA A 377 -5.93 -14.67 -26.30
CA ALA A 377 -5.54 -13.50 -27.10
C ALA A 377 -5.66 -12.17 -26.34
N ASN A 378 -6.41 -12.14 -25.25
CA ASN A 378 -6.55 -10.95 -24.42
C ASN A 378 -5.38 -10.79 -23.42
N LEU A 379 -4.73 -11.89 -22.98
CA LEU A 379 -3.77 -11.89 -21.87
C LEU A 379 -2.62 -10.89 -22.04
N GLY A 380 -2.16 -10.68 -23.28
CA GLY A 380 -1.04 -9.78 -23.55
C GLY A 380 -1.33 -8.29 -23.28
N ARG A 381 -2.59 -7.91 -23.04
CA ARG A 381 -3.01 -6.50 -22.87
C ARG A 381 -4.17 -6.30 -21.89
N HIS A 382 -4.67 -7.36 -21.27
CA HIS A 382 -5.72 -7.31 -20.26
C HIS A 382 -5.10 -7.37 -18.85
N VAL A 383 -5.78 -6.78 -17.82
CA VAL A 383 -5.28 -6.82 -16.43
C VAL A 383 -5.54 -8.15 -15.72
N LEU A 384 -6.38 -9.01 -16.29
CA LEU A 384 -6.60 -10.38 -15.83
C LEU A 384 -5.50 -11.32 -16.34
N GLY A 385 -5.31 -12.43 -15.65
CA GLY A 385 -4.26 -13.41 -15.96
C GLY A 385 -4.81 -14.76 -16.41
N ALA A 386 -3.90 -15.72 -16.61
CA ALA A 386 -4.23 -17.06 -17.09
C ALA A 386 -5.24 -17.83 -16.19
N ASP A 387 -5.25 -17.56 -14.89
CA ASP A 387 -6.20 -18.15 -13.94
C ASP A 387 -7.66 -17.71 -14.16
N ASP A 388 -7.85 -16.67 -14.97
CA ASP A 388 -9.16 -16.11 -15.29
C ASP A 388 -9.67 -16.50 -16.67
N LEU A 389 -8.92 -17.31 -17.44
CA LEU A 389 -9.34 -17.78 -18.76
C LEU A 389 -10.70 -18.52 -18.67
N GLY A 390 -11.57 -18.20 -19.63
CA GLY A 390 -12.92 -18.77 -19.70
C GLY A 390 -13.91 -18.20 -18.69
N LYS A 391 -13.53 -17.20 -17.88
CA LYS A 391 -14.48 -16.46 -17.04
C LYS A 391 -15.01 -15.23 -17.79
N TRP A 392 -16.21 -14.77 -17.41
CA TRP A 392 -16.74 -13.49 -17.87
C TRP A 392 -15.84 -12.35 -17.43
N LYS A 393 -15.41 -11.48 -18.37
CA LYS A 393 -14.47 -10.38 -18.10
C LYS A 393 -14.96 -9.48 -16.96
N ALA A 394 -16.24 -9.07 -16.99
CA ALA A 394 -16.83 -8.22 -15.96
C ALA A 394 -16.78 -8.85 -14.56
N ILE A 395 -17.12 -10.15 -14.45
CA ILE A 395 -17.11 -10.88 -13.18
C ILE A 395 -15.69 -11.02 -12.65
N ALA A 396 -14.76 -11.52 -13.48
CA ALA A 396 -13.38 -11.75 -13.07
C ALA A 396 -12.68 -10.44 -12.66
N LEU A 397 -12.95 -9.33 -13.35
CA LEU A 397 -12.40 -8.03 -13.01
C LEU A 397 -12.98 -7.48 -11.71
N ALA A 398 -14.29 -7.63 -11.47
CA ALA A 398 -14.92 -7.24 -10.22
C ALA A 398 -14.37 -8.01 -9.03
N GLU A 399 -14.17 -9.33 -9.19
CA GLU A 399 -13.54 -10.18 -8.18
C GLU A 399 -12.10 -9.74 -7.89
N LYS A 400 -11.32 -9.44 -8.95
CA LYS A 400 -9.96 -8.95 -8.81
C LYS A 400 -9.91 -7.62 -8.07
N ILE A 401 -10.69 -6.63 -8.47
CA ILE A 401 -10.74 -5.29 -7.82
C ILE A 401 -11.13 -5.45 -6.35
N THR A 402 -12.18 -6.19 -6.05
CA THR A 402 -12.67 -6.38 -4.68
C THR A 402 -11.65 -7.12 -3.81
N ARG A 403 -10.91 -8.09 -4.37
CA ARG A 403 -9.85 -8.82 -3.66
C ARG A 403 -8.63 -7.95 -3.38
N ASP A 404 -8.22 -7.16 -4.38
CA ASP A 404 -7.01 -6.35 -4.33
C ASP A 404 -7.23 -5.04 -3.53
N LEU A 405 -8.45 -4.49 -3.58
CA LEU A 405 -8.86 -3.23 -2.96
C LEU A 405 -10.22 -3.41 -2.24
N PRO A 406 -10.22 -3.92 -0.99
CA PRO A 406 -11.46 -4.25 -0.28
C PRO A 406 -12.41 -3.07 -0.04
N THR A 407 -11.89 -1.85 -0.10
CA THR A 407 -12.64 -0.60 0.10
C THR A 407 -13.42 -0.15 -1.13
N VAL A 408 -13.19 -0.78 -2.29
CA VAL A 408 -13.88 -0.47 -3.54
C VAL A 408 -15.01 -1.47 -3.76
N LYS A 409 -16.20 -0.96 -4.06
CA LYS A 409 -17.34 -1.78 -4.44
C LYS A 409 -17.37 -1.96 -5.95
N ALA A 410 -17.00 -3.15 -6.44
CA ALA A 410 -17.07 -3.50 -7.85
C ALA A 410 -18.30 -4.39 -8.13
N ILE A 411 -19.13 -3.99 -9.09
CA ILE A 411 -20.41 -4.65 -9.41
C ILE A 411 -20.39 -5.09 -10.87
N PRO A 412 -20.38 -6.40 -11.18
CA PRO A 412 -20.35 -6.88 -12.54
C PRO A 412 -21.74 -7.05 -13.15
N TYR A 413 -21.86 -6.76 -14.45
CA TYR A 413 -22.98 -7.13 -15.31
C TYR A 413 -22.45 -7.76 -16.59
N VAL A 414 -22.93 -8.97 -16.88
CA VAL A 414 -22.62 -9.70 -18.12
C VAL A 414 -23.77 -9.44 -19.07
N ASP A 415 -23.73 -8.31 -19.75
CA ASP A 415 -24.81 -7.87 -20.62
C ASP A 415 -24.32 -6.76 -21.56
N TYR A 416 -25.10 -6.40 -22.54
CA TYR A 416 -24.90 -5.26 -23.42
C TYR A 416 -25.43 -3.97 -22.79
N ALA A 417 -24.75 -2.85 -23.03
CA ALA A 417 -25.11 -1.56 -22.42
C ALA A 417 -26.52 -1.09 -22.82
N GLU A 418 -26.89 -1.22 -24.10
CA GLU A 418 -28.19 -0.84 -24.62
C GLU A 418 -29.33 -1.64 -23.97
N MET A 419 -29.10 -2.91 -23.64
CA MET A 419 -30.07 -3.72 -22.94
C MET A 419 -30.27 -3.27 -21.49
N LEU A 420 -29.16 -2.90 -20.83
CA LEU A 420 -29.20 -2.38 -19.45
C LEU A 420 -29.78 -0.96 -19.36
N LEU A 421 -29.59 -0.13 -20.37
CA LEU A 421 -30.25 1.19 -20.44
C LEU A 421 -31.79 1.07 -20.40
N ILE A 422 -32.34 -0.01 -20.97
CA ILE A 422 -33.78 -0.30 -21.00
C ILE A 422 -34.22 -1.02 -19.72
N SER A 423 -33.52 -2.10 -19.36
CA SER A 423 -33.96 -3.00 -18.28
C SER A 423 -33.62 -2.50 -16.88
N LYS A 424 -32.56 -1.68 -16.76
CA LYS A 424 -32.04 -1.18 -15.46
C LYS A 424 -31.60 0.28 -15.55
N PRO A 425 -32.48 1.22 -15.95
CA PRO A 425 -32.10 2.63 -16.15
C PRO A 425 -31.48 3.28 -14.90
N GLY A 426 -31.93 2.90 -13.70
CA GLY A 426 -31.36 3.39 -12.45
C GLY A 426 -29.89 3.05 -12.23
N LEU A 427 -29.34 2.11 -12.99
CA LEU A 427 -27.91 1.81 -12.97
C LEU A 427 -27.10 3.03 -13.45
N PHE A 428 -27.57 3.68 -14.50
CA PHE A 428 -26.96 4.85 -15.11
C PHE A 428 -27.36 6.15 -14.39
N GLU A 429 -28.62 6.28 -14.02
CA GLU A 429 -29.15 7.49 -13.36
C GLU A 429 -28.48 7.80 -12.02
N ASN A 430 -27.95 6.79 -11.34
CA ASN A 430 -27.19 6.93 -10.10
C ASN A 430 -25.66 7.04 -10.32
N ALA A 431 -25.19 7.11 -11.57
CA ALA A 431 -23.77 7.28 -11.87
C ALA A 431 -23.39 8.78 -11.85
N ASP A 432 -22.16 9.08 -11.48
CA ASP A 432 -21.54 10.40 -11.68
C ASP A 432 -20.91 10.48 -13.08
N LEU A 433 -20.30 9.37 -13.52
CA LEU A 433 -19.65 9.27 -14.82
C LEU A 433 -19.88 7.88 -15.44
N VAL A 434 -20.25 7.88 -16.72
CA VAL A 434 -20.31 6.69 -17.58
C VAL A 434 -19.12 6.74 -18.52
N ILE A 435 -18.29 5.68 -18.52
CA ILE A 435 -17.13 5.55 -19.40
C ILE A 435 -17.40 4.40 -20.37
N VAL A 436 -17.26 4.63 -21.68
CA VAL A 436 -17.47 3.62 -22.70
C VAL A 436 -16.20 3.41 -23.52
N THR A 437 -15.78 2.14 -23.64
CA THR A 437 -14.58 1.72 -24.37
C THR A 437 -14.80 0.43 -25.15
N THR A 438 -16.03 0.24 -25.66
CA THR A 438 -16.46 -0.99 -26.33
C THR A 438 -15.93 -1.12 -27.75
N ALA A 439 -15.74 -0.01 -28.44
CA ALA A 439 -15.62 0.02 -29.91
C ALA A 439 -16.80 -0.70 -30.61
N ASP A 440 -17.97 -0.69 -29.96
CA ASP A 440 -19.24 -1.19 -30.48
C ASP A 440 -20.20 0.00 -30.69
N TRP A 441 -20.39 0.36 -31.95
CA TRP A 441 -21.16 1.54 -32.32
C TRP A 441 -22.62 1.47 -31.86
N SER A 442 -23.20 0.28 -31.79
CA SER A 442 -24.58 0.10 -31.31
C SER A 442 -24.75 0.57 -29.86
N SER A 443 -23.89 0.12 -28.96
CA SER A 443 -23.86 0.55 -27.56
C SER A 443 -23.54 2.04 -27.43
N GLU A 444 -22.58 2.54 -28.20
CA GLU A 444 -22.15 3.95 -28.16
C GLU A 444 -23.25 4.90 -28.63
N VAL A 445 -23.93 4.58 -29.76
CA VAL A 445 -25.08 5.35 -30.25
C VAL A 445 -26.23 5.38 -29.24
N ALA A 446 -26.52 4.25 -28.58
CA ALA A 446 -27.57 4.20 -27.57
C ALA A 446 -27.27 5.12 -26.40
N LEU A 447 -26.01 5.19 -25.95
CA LEU A 447 -25.56 6.09 -24.90
C LEU A 447 -25.65 7.56 -25.34
N TRP A 448 -25.19 7.91 -26.55
CA TRP A 448 -25.28 9.27 -27.08
C TRP A 448 -26.72 9.73 -27.30
N ARG A 449 -27.61 8.83 -27.74
CA ARG A 449 -29.06 9.12 -27.82
C ARG A 449 -29.66 9.42 -26.45
N LYS A 450 -29.25 8.67 -25.42
CA LYS A 450 -29.68 8.96 -24.03
C LYS A 450 -29.09 10.27 -23.55
N LYS A 451 -27.84 10.56 -23.88
CA LYS A 451 -27.13 11.78 -23.51
C LYS A 451 -27.71 13.01 -24.14
N SER A 452 -28.15 12.94 -25.41
CA SER A 452 -28.78 14.05 -26.11
C SER A 452 -30.19 14.44 -25.58
N ALA A 453 -30.81 13.54 -24.82
CA ALA A 453 -32.06 13.83 -24.12
C ALA A 453 -31.86 14.43 -22.72
N GLY A 454 -30.63 14.70 -22.32
CA GLY A 454 -30.24 15.20 -21.00
C GLY A 454 -30.06 14.10 -19.95
N THR A 455 -28.91 14.11 -19.31
CA THR A 455 -28.58 13.17 -18.23
C THR A 455 -27.92 13.87 -17.05
N ARG A 456 -28.04 13.27 -15.86
CA ARG A 456 -27.35 13.74 -14.65
C ARG A 456 -25.90 13.27 -14.56
N TRP A 457 -25.52 12.30 -15.38
CA TRP A 457 -24.18 11.74 -15.44
C TRP A 457 -23.37 12.31 -16.60
N GLY A 458 -22.06 12.40 -16.41
CA GLY A 458 -21.13 12.69 -17.50
C GLY A 458 -20.92 11.44 -18.37
N LEU A 459 -20.68 11.62 -19.68
CA LEU A 459 -20.29 10.56 -20.60
C LEU A 459 -18.87 10.79 -21.09
N LEU A 460 -18.04 9.75 -20.98
CA LEU A 460 -16.68 9.73 -21.48
C LEU A 460 -16.54 8.54 -22.44
N GLN A 461 -16.46 8.80 -23.74
CA GLN A 461 -16.17 7.80 -24.76
C GLN A 461 -14.69 7.81 -25.07
N ALA A 462 -14.03 6.63 -25.07
CA ALA A 462 -12.61 6.54 -25.31
C ALA A 462 -12.24 5.33 -26.18
N TRP A 463 -11.26 5.52 -27.06
CA TRP A 463 -10.73 4.49 -27.96
C TRP A 463 -9.27 4.77 -28.30
N SER A 464 -8.64 3.80 -28.94
CA SER A 464 -7.31 3.97 -29.55
C SER A 464 -7.37 3.76 -31.06
N GLU A 465 -6.58 4.53 -31.80
CA GLU A 465 -6.29 4.24 -33.18
C GLU A 465 -5.30 3.06 -33.31
N PRO A 466 -5.17 2.47 -34.50
CA PRO A 466 -4.30 1.32 -34.72
C PRO A 466 -2.87 1.52 -34.20
N HIS A 467 -2.30 0.45 -33.67
CA HIS A 467 -0.98 0.41 -33.04
C HIS A 467 -0.83 1.29 -31.80
N THR A 468 -1.96 1.86 -31.28
CA THR A 468 -1.97 2.74 -30.10
C THR A 468 -1.06 3.97 -30.22
N LEU A 469 -0.85 4.45 -31.46
CA LEU A 469 -0.08 5.67 -31.71
C LEU A 469 -0.86 6.91 -31.28
N VAL A 470 -2.18 6.82 -31.34
CA VAL A 470 -3.11 7.87 -30.91
C VAL A 470 -4.21 7.23 -30.08
N GLY A 471 -4.59 7.90 -29.02
CA GLY A 471 -5.78 7.60 -28.25
C GLY A 471 -6.65 8.83 -28.15
N HIS A 472 -7.95 8.65 -28.12
CA HIS A 472 -8.92 9.73 -28.03
C HIS A 472 -9.87 9.53 -26.87
N THR A 473 -10.36 10.64 -26.32
CA THR A 473 -11.51 10.65 -25.43
C THR A 473 -12.37 11.88 -25.69
N LEU A 474 -13.68 11.66 -25.77
CA LEU A 474 -14.68 12.70 -25.80
C LEU A 474 -15.38 12.74 -24.44
N LEU A 475 -15.31 13.87 -23.76
CA LEU A 475 -16.04 14.12 -22.53
C LEU A 475 -17.26 15.00 -22.79
N ALA A 476 -18.40 14.54 -22.31
CA ALA A 476 -19.63 15.32 -22.19
C ALA A 476 -20.02 15.38 -20.71
N PRO A 477 -20.02 16.53 -20.04
CA PRO A 477 -20.46 16.66 -18.65
C PRO A 477 -21.97 16.37 -18.50
N ALA A 478 -22.52 16.46 -17.28
CA ALA A 478 -23.96 16.36 -17.07
C ALA A 478 -24.71 17.38 -17.93
N GLY A 479 -25.87 17.02 -18.48
CA GLY A 479 -26.63 17.88 -19.39
C GLY A 479 -26.97 17.21 -20.72
N GLU A 480 -27.28 18.01 -21.73
CA GLU A 480 -27.68 17.62 -23.10
C GLU A 480 -26.47 17.78 -24.02
N PHE A 481 -25.92 16.67 -24.52
CA PHE A 481 -24.81 16.65 -25.44
C PHE A 481 -24.98 15.53 -26.46
N ASP A 482 -24.51 15.75 -27.70
CA ASP A 482 -24.59 14.78 -28.78
C ASP A 482 -23.31 14.82 -29.64
N ALA A 483 -22.48 13.80 -29.55
CA ALA A 483 -21.28 13.69 -30.35
C ALA A 483 -21.45 12.76 -31.56
N ARG A 484 -22.65 12.25 -31.87
CA ARG A 484 -22.85 11.32 -32.99
C ARG A 484 -22.42 11.89 -34.33
N HIS A 485 -22.56 13.20 -34.53
CA HIS A 485 -22.15 13.92 -35.74
C HIS A 485 -20.62 13.90 -35.98
N LEU A 486 -19.83 13.54 -34.97
CA LEU A 486 -18.38 13.40 -35.06
C LEU A 486 -17.96 12.04 -35.66
N PHE A 487 -18.90 11.12 -35.85
CA PHE A 487 -18.68 9.78 -36.37
C PHE A 487 -19.46 9.56 -37.66
N ASP A 488 -18.97 8.67 -38.51
CA ASP A 488 -19.72 8.19 -39.66
C ASP A 488 -20.77 7.13 -39.27
N ASP A 489 -21.58 6.66 -40.21
CA ASP A 489 -22.63 5.66 -40.00
C ASP A 489 -22.10 4.32 -39.48
N SER A 490 -20.83 4.04 -39.66
CA SER A 490 -20.15 2.84 -39.17
C SER A 490 -19.46 3.02 -37.81
N GLY A 491 -19.54 4.22 -37.22
CA GLY A 491 -18.90 4.56 -35.94
C GLY A 491 -17.43 4.91 -36.05
N ASN A 492 -16.93 5.22 -37.26
CA ASN A 492 -15.58 5.70 -37.39
C ASN A 492 -15.52 7.19 -37.07
N PHE A 493 -14.57 7.59 -36.24
CA PHE A 493 -14.33 8.98 -35.92
C PHE A 493 -13.85 9.77 -37.14
N ASN A 494 -14.51 10.87 -37.49
CA ASN A 494 -14.20 11.64 -38.71
C ASN A 494 -12.87 12.40 -38.62
N PHE A 495 -12.35 12.65 -37.42
CA PHE A 495 -11.12 13.43 -37.16
C PHE A 495 -9.97 12.54 -36.68
N ARG A 496 -9.80 11.36 -37.32
CA ARG A 496 -8.69 10.44 -37.01
C ARG A 496 -7.35 11.05 -37.38
N PHE A 497 -6.32 10.73 -36.58
CA PHE A 497 -4.95 11.19 -36.82
C PHE A 497 -4.10 10.19 -37.57
N THR A 498 -4.57 8.95 -37.78
CA THR A 498 -3.87 7.96 -38.59
C THR A 498 -4.75 7.39 -39.70
N GLU A 499 -4.16 7.16 -40.88
CA GLU A 499 -4.80 6.45 -41.99
C GLU A 499 -4.01 5.21 -42.36
N TRP A 500 -4.72 4.16 -42.73
CA TRP A 500 -4.16 2.86 -43.01
C TRP A 500 -4.63 2.37 -44.40
N PRO A 501 -3.97 2.79 -45.51
CA PRO A 501 -4.46 2.61 -46.88
C PRO A 501 -4.61 1.15 -47.30
N LYS A 502 -3.86 0.23 -46.69
CA LYS A 502 -3.86 -1.20 -47.00
C LYS A 502 -4.77 -2.05 -46.10
N GLY A 503 -5.62 -1.42 -45.29
CA GLY A 503 -6.43 -2.15 -44.32
C GLY A 503 -5.66 -2.68 -43.10
N ASP A 504 -4.39 -2.30 -42.95
CA ASP A 504 -3.51 -2.74 -41.85
C ASP A 504 -3.92 -2.15 -40.50
N GLY A 505 -4.93 -1.27 -40.47
CA GLY A 505 -5.51 -0.69 -39.28
C GLY A 505 -6.50 -1.60 -38.57
N VAL A 506 -7.10 -2.58 -39.27
CA VAL A 506 -8.05 -3.55 -38.70
C VAL A 506 -7.71 -4.92 -39.29
N ILE A 507 -7.33 -5.85 -38.43
CA ILE A 507 -6.90 -7.18 -38.86
C ILE A 507 -8.07 -8.16 -38.69
N ALA A 508 -8.53 -8.74 -39.80
CA ALA A 508 -9.54 -9.77 -39.80
C ALA A 508 -9.00 -11.08 -39.21
N ILE A 509 -9.79 -11.70 -38.34
CA ILE A 509 -9.51 -13.05 -37.82
C ILE A 509 -10.29 -14.06 -38.68
N PRO A 510 -9.82 -15.29 -38.85
CA PRO A 510 -10.54 -16.34 -39.61
C PRO A 510 -11.76 -16.86 -38.82
N ALA A 511 -12.66 -15.93 -38.41
CA ALA A 511 -13.94 -16.19 -37.77
C ALA A 511 -14.95 -15.21 -38.36
N CYS A 512 -16.24 -15.59 -38.42
CA CYS A 512 -17.26 -14.83 -39.12
C CYS A 512 -17.40 -13.41 -38.52
N GLY A 513 -16.97 -12.39 -39.31
CA GLY A 513 -17.09 -10.98 -38.94
C GLY A 513 -16.19 -10.48 -37.81
N GLN A 514 -15.24 -11.29 -37.37
CA GLN A 514 -14.34 -10.87 -36.28
C GLN A 514 -13.06 -10.20 -36.81
N SER A 515 -12.69 -9.12 -36.11
CA SER A 515 -11.47 -8.39 -36.37
C SER A 515 -10.91 -7.79 -35.06
N PHE A 516 -9.66 -7.34 -35.09
CA PHE A 516 -9.09 -6.59 -34.00
C PHE A 516 -8.26 -5.41 -34.50
N ILE A 517 -8.16 -4.37 -33.67
CA ILE A 517 -7.27 -3.23 -33.90
C ILE A 517 -5.91 -3.57 -33.26
N PRO A 518 -4.80 -3.55 -34.01
CA PRO A 518 -3.49 -3.85 -33.47
C PRO A 518 -3.08 -2.80 -32.43
N GLY A 519 -2.53 -3.26 -31.32
CA GLY A 519 -2.07 -2.40 -30.23
C GLY A 519 -1.49 -3.22 -29.08
N GLY A 520 -0.36 -2.78 -28.55
CA GLY A 520 0.33 -3.43 -27.44
C GLY A 520 -0.07 -2.86 -26.07
N ALA A 521 0.23 -3.60 -25.00
CA ALA A 521 -0.07 -3.20 -23.62
C ALA A 521 0.52 -1.82 -23.25
N SER A 522 1.74 -1.54 -23.66
CA SER A 522 2.42 -0.27 -23.36
C SER A 522 1.70 0.94 -23.97
N GLY A 523 1.32 0.88 -25.25
CA GLY A 523 0.56 1.96 -25.88
C GLY A 523 -0.84 2.11 -25.29
N MET A 524 -1.49 0.98 -24.98
CA MET A 524 -2.81 0.97 -24.35
C MET A 524 -2.77 1.63 -22.94
N ALA A 525 -1.65 1.45 -22.20
CA ALA A 525 -1.45 2.10 -20.91
C ALA A 525 -1.35 3.64 -21.03
N ASN A 526 -0.73 4.17 -22.09
CA ASN A 526 -0.70 5.61 -22.35
C ASN A 526 -2.12 6.17 -22.57
N VAL A 527 -2.92 5.48 -23.38
CA VAL A 527 -4.31 5.88 -23.63
C VAL A 527 -5.12 5.79 -22.35
N ALA A 528 -5.00 4.69 -21.59
CA ALA A 528 -5.71 4.52 -20.32
C ALA A 528 -5.35 5.62 -19.30
N SER A 529 -4.08 6.00 -19.22
CA SER A 529 -3.64 7.08 -18.34
C SER A 529 -4.31 8.41 -18.65
N MET A 530 -4.38 8.79 -19.93
CA MET A 530 -5.10 10.00 -20.37
C MET A 530 -6.58 9.94 -19.97
N VAL A 531 -7.25 8.82 -20.25
CA VAL A 531 -8.67 8.63 -19.93
C VAL A 531 -8.92 8.72 -18.43
N VAL A 532 -8.06 8.09 -17.61
CA VAL A 532 -8.16 8.15 -16.15
C VAL A 532 -8.00 9.59 -15.65
N GLN A 533 -7.01 10.33 -16.14
CA GLN A 533 -6.82 11.74 -15.74
C GLN A 533 -8.04 12.59 -16.13
N THR A 534 -8.60 12.38 -17.32
CA THR A 534 -9.82 13.07 -17.76
C THR A 534 -11.01 12.74 -16.84
N ALA A 535 -11.19 11.45 -16.52
CA ALA A 535 -12.25 11.00 -15.62
C ALA A 535 -12.11 11.59 -14.21
N LEU A 536 -10.90 11.59 -13.65
CA LEU A 536 -10.63 12.16 -12.32
C LEU A 536 -10.91 13.66 -12.29
N ARG A 537 -10.47 14.41 -13.31
CA ARG A 537 -10.73 15.85 -13.44
C ARG A 537 -12.23 16.14 -13.55
N SER A 538 -12.97 15.33 -14.29
CA SER A 538 -14.43 15.46 -14.40
C SER A 538 -15.13 15.17 -13.06
N LEU A 539 -14.74 14.10 -12.36
CA LEU A 539 -15.33 13.69 -11.08
C LEU A 539 -15.00 14.65 -9.92
N THR A 540 -13.91 15.40 -10.01
CA THR A 540 -13.50 16.42 -9.03
C THR A 540 -13.84 17.85 -9.47
N ALA A 541 -14.73 17.99 -10.44
CA ALA A 541 -15.20 19.28 -10.97
C ALA A 541 -14.08 20.20 -11.51
N GLN A 542 -12.91 19.67 -11.85
CA GLN A 542 -11.82 20.40 -12.49
C GLN A 542 -11.98 20.50 -14.02
N LEU A 543 -12.89 19.72 -14.60
CA LEU A 543 -13.23 19.73 -16.02
C LEU A 543 -14.75 19.53 -16.17
N ASN A 544 -15.46 20.65 -16.35
CA ASN A 544 -16.94 20.71 -16.37
C ASN A 544 -17.51 21.08 -17.75
N GLU A 545 -16.65 21.14 -18.77
CA GLU A 545 -17.02 21.49 -20.13
C GLU A 545 -16.81 20.28 -21.04
N GLN A 546 -17.45 20.29 -22.21
CA GLN A 546 -17.19 19.31 -23.24
C GLN A 546 -15.74 19.42 -23.71
N ALA A 547 -15.07 18.30 -23.87
CA ALA A 547 -13.67 18.28 -24.29
C ALA A 547 -13.36 17.10 -25.20
N TRP A 548 -12.48 17.34 -26.16
CA TRP A 548 -11.82 16.31 -26.95
C TRP A 548 -10.35 16.25 -26.54
N ILE A 549 -9.94 15.17 -25.89
CA ILE A 549 -8.59 14.98 -25.42
C ILE A 549 -7.95 13.82 -26.20
N SER A 550 -6.74 14.04 -26.68
CA SER A 550 -6.01 13.05 -27.45
C SER A 550 -4.60 12.86 -26.92
N THR A 551 -4.16 11.61 -26.79
CA THR A 551 -2.75 11.29 -26.55
C THR A 551 -2.11 10.83 -27.85
N ILE A 552 -0.94 11.38 -28.18
CA ILE A 552 -0.18 11.06 -29.38
C ILE A 552 1.19 10.58 -28.93
N TYR A 553 1.57 9.37 -29.37
CA TYR A 553 2.84 8.76 -29.00
C TYR A 553 3.56 8.25 -30.24
N ARG A 554 4.76 8.80 -30.49
CA ARG A 554 5.65 8.43 -31.61
C ARG A 554 4.93 8.34 -32.97
N PRO A 555 4.29 9.42 -33.44
CA PRO A 555 3.47 9.41 -34.65
C PRO A 555 4.27 9.03 -35.91
N GLN A 556 5.60 9.26 -35.89
CA GLN A 556 6.50 8.84 -36.98
C GLN A 556 6.51 7.32 -37.21
N ASP A 557 6.15 6.52 -36.22
CA ASP A 557 6.10 5.07 -36.32
C ASP A 557 4.95 4.58 -37.24
N ALA A 558 3.99 5.46 -37.58
CA ALA A 558 2.90 5.15 -38.52
C ALA A 558 3.45 4.77 -39.88
N ALA A 559 4.39 5.56 -40.42
CA ALA A 559 5.00 5.30 -41.72
C ALA A 559 5.77 3.97 -41.76
N ALA A 560 6.49 3.63 -40.71
CA ALA A 560 7.22 2.37 -40.60
C ALA A 560 6.29 1.14 -40.58
N ARG A 561 5.01 1.34 -40.30
CA ARG A 561 3.97 0.29 -40.24
C ARG A 561 2.97 0.35 -41.39
N GLY A 562 3.27 1.14 -42.42
CA GLY A 562 2.44 1.26 -43.63
C GLY A 562 1.24 2.21 -43.51
N GLY A 563 1.16 2.99 -42.45
CA GLY A 563 0.15 4.02 -42.22
C GLY A 563 0.66 5.44 -42.49
N VAL A 564 -0.23 6.41 -42.41
CA VAL A 564 0.08 7.84 -42.57
C VAL A 564 -0.46 8.57 -41.35
N TYR A 565 0.39 9.40 -40.74
CA TYR A 565 -0.03 10.30 -39.67
C TYR A 565 -0.50 11.63 -40.24
N LYS A 566 -1.68 12.07 -39.85
CA LYS A 566 -2.33 13.32 -40.31
C LYS A 566 -2.70 14.26 -39.12
N GLY A 567 -2.32 13.90 -37.91
CA GLY A 567 -2.59 14.73 -36.75
C GLY A 567 -1.67 15.94 -36.64
N PRO A 568 -1.78 16.70 -35.52
CA PRO A 568 -0.95 17.87 -35.27
C PRO A 568 0.54 17.57 -35.28
N LEU A 569 1.32 18.47 -35.85
CA LEU A 569 2.77 18.33 -35.90
C LEU A 569 3.36 18.46 -34.50
N LEU A 570 4.22 17.52 -34.12
CA LEU A 570 4.96 17.59 -32.87
C LEU A 570 6.26 18.39 -33.05
N GLU A 571 6.65 19.13 -32.03
CA GLU A 571 7.95 19.78 -32.00
C GLU A 571 9.09 18.77 -32.10
N LYS A 572 10.22 19.22 -32.68
CA LYS A 572 11.39 18.35 -32.85
C LYS A 572 11.87 17.80 -31.50
N GLY A 573 11.91 16.48 -31.41
CA GLY A 573 12.35 15.77 -30.19
C GLY A 573 11.21 15.38 -29.25
N VAL A 574 10.01 15.92 -29.41
CA VAL A 574 8.82 15.50 -28.65
C VAL A 574 8.29 14.19 -29.21
N GLN A 575 8.19 13.18 -28.35
CA GLN A 575 7.69 11.85 -28.75
C GLN A 575 6.31 11.52 -28.19
N HIS A 576 5.86 12.27 -27.17
CA HIS A 576 4.58 12.06 -26.52
C HIS A 576 3.97 13.40 -26.13
N ILE A 577 2.70 13.59 -26.45
CA ILE A 577 1.93 14.77 -26.09
C ILE A 577 0.48 14.39 -25.77
N VAL A 578 -0.15 15.14 -24.88
CA VAL A 578 -1.59 15.11 -24.64
C VAL A 578 -2.15 16.46 -25.03
N LEU A 579 -3.14 16.46 -25.91
CA LEU A 579 -3.81 17.66 -26.41
C LEU A 579 -5.24 17.69 -25.90
N GLU A 580 -5.65 18.81 -25.37
CA GLU A 580 -7.03 19.11 -24.96
C GLU A 580 -7.61 20.19 -25.88
N ARG A 581 -8.80 19.95 -26.44
CA ARG A 581 -9.45 20.80 -27.44
C ARG A 581 -10.95 20.77 -27.23
N GLU A 582 -11.63 21.75 -27.79
CA GLU A 582 -13.07 21.72 -27.98
C GLU A 582 -13.46 20.61 -28.98
N TRP A 583 -14.70 20.19 -28.95
CA TRP A 583 -15.21 19.28 -29.96
C TRP A 583 -15.16 19.93 -31.34
N PRO A 584 -14.74 19.18 -32.37
CA PRO A 584 -14.73 19.74 -33.72
C PRO A 584 -16.14 20.10 -34.17
N THR A 585 -16.26 21.25 -34.82
CA THR A 585 -17.49 21.68 -35.44
C THR A 585 -17.57 21.20 -36.89
N PRO A 586 -18.75 20.86 -37.43
CA PRO A 586 -18.90 20.36 -38.79
C PRO A 586 -18.40 21.32 -39.89
N GLU A 587 -18.21 22.60 -39.59
CA GLU A 587 -17.84 23.66 -40.55
C GLU A 587 -16.34 24.07 -40.46
N GLY A 588 -15.54 23.45 -39.60
CA GLY A 588 -14.16 23.82 -39.35
C GLY A 588 -13.18 22.73 -39.77
N GLY A 589 -12.97 22.58 -41.06
CA GLY A 589 -11.91 21.72 -41.60
C GLY A 589 -10.53 22.37 -41.60
N ASP A 590 -10.06 22.98 -40.52
CA ASP A 590 -8.67 23.41 -40.31
C ASP A 590 -8.46 23.64 -38.80
N ALA A 591 -7.94 22.64 -38.08
CA ALA A 591 -7.36 22.80 -36.77
C ALA A 591 -6.11 21.91 -36.62
#